data_fa0aed6ae1929177e41ad337f251aeed
#
_entry.id   fa0aed6ae1929177e41ad337f251aeed
#
_cell.length_a   1.000
_cell.length_b   1.000
_cell.length_c   1.000
_cell.angle_alpha   90.00
_cell.angle_beta   90.00
_cell.angle_gamma   90.00
#
_symmetry.space_group_name_H-M   'P 1'
#
loop_
_entity.id
_entity.type
_entity.pdbx_description
1 polymer ?
#
loop_
_entity_poly.entity_id
_entity_poly.type
_entity_poly.pdbx_seq_one_letter_code
_entity_poly.pdbx_strand_id
1 'polypeptide(L)'
;MIPIVNLIVLFFILKTTIAECQEEAKREEINEQRRSLKICATKYPILLVHGVFFRDTQFFNYWGRIPYELEANGATIFYGNHHSASSVADSAAELKLRILEILSETGAEKINIIAHSKGGLDCRYAISKLGIGDRVASLTTIN
;
A
#
# COMPACT_ATOMS: atom_id res chain seq x y z
N MET A 1 -35.05 -24.66 3.82
CA MET A 1 -34.03 -24.23 2.84
C MET A 1 -34.08 -25.19 1.66
N ILE A 2 -34.19 -24.67 0.44
CA ILE A 2 -34.40 -25.49 -0.77
C ILE A 2 -33.02 -26.01 -1.24
N PRO A 3 -32.74 -27.33 -1.20
CA PRO A 3 -31.42 -27.89 -1.54
C PRO A 3 -30.92 -27.49 -2.95
N ILE A 4 -31.82 -27.34 -3.90
CA ILE A 4 -31.51 -26.99 -5.29
C ILE A 4 -30.95 -25.56 -5.38
N VAL A 5 -31.45 -24.59 -4.63
CA VAL A 5 -30.95 -23.23 -4.60
C VAL A 5 -29.51 -23.18 -4.08
N ASN A 6 -29.23 -23.96 -3.02
CA ASN A 6 -27.89 -24.05 -2.47
C ASN A 6 -26.87 -24.64 -3.46
N LEU A 7 -27.27 -25.64 -4.25
CA LEU A 7 -26.44 -26.22 -5.31
C LEU A 7 -26.15 -25.23 -6.44
N ILE A 8 -27.16 -24.45 -6.83
CA ILE A 8 -26.99 -23.39 -7.84
C ILE A 8 -26.01 -22.31 -7.33
N VAL A 9 -26.22 -21.84 -6.10
CA VAL A 9 -25.32 -20.84 -5.48
C VAL A 9 -23.89 -21.40 -5.37
N LEU A 10 -23.72 -22.64 -4.91
CA LEU A 10 -22.42 -23.30 -4.84
C LEU A 10 -21.75 -23.39 -6.21
N PHE A 11 -22.50 -23.74 -7.25
CA PHE A 11 -21.97 -23.79 -8.62
C PHE A 11 -21.42 -22.42 -9.06
N PHE A 12 -22.15 -21.32 -8.83
CA PHE A 12 -21.68 -19.97 -9.18
C PHE A 12 -20.46 -19.55 -8.36
N ILE A 13 -20.44 -19.85 -7.06
CA ILE A 13 -19.27 -19.59 -6.21
C ILE A 13 -18.05 -20.34 -6.76
N LEU A 14 -18.17 -21.64 -6.99
CA LEU A 14 -17.06 -22.45 -7.50
C LEU A 14 -16.59 -21.95 -8.87
N LYS A 15 -17.50 -21.62 -9.78
CA LYS A 15 -17.17 -21.08 -11.09
C LYS A 15 -16.37 -19.78 -10.98
N THR A 16 -16.81 -18.85 -10.12
CA THR A 16 -16.11 -17.58 -9.90
C THR A 16 -14.73 -17.81 -9.26
N THR A 17 -14.66 -18.64 -8.23
CA THR A 17 -13.39 -18.97 -7.55
C THR A 17 -12.39 -19.62 -8.50
N ILE A 18 -12.82 -20.56 -9.34
CA ILE A 18 -11.94 -21.21 -10.33
C ILE A 18 -11.43 -20.17 -11.34
N ALA A 19 -12.30 -19.29 -11.83
CA ALA A 19 -11.90 -18.24 -12.77
C ALA A 19 -10.86 -17.28 -12.14
N GLU A 20 -11.09 -16.86 -10.88
CA GLU A 20 -10.14 -16.02 -10.14
C GLU A 20 -8.80 -16.74 -9.91
N CYS A 21 -8.81 -18.00 -9.51
CA CYS A 21 -7.57 -18.79 -9.35
C CYS A 21 -6.77 -18.89 -10.66
N GLN A 22 -7.45 -19.04 -11.80
CA GLN A 22 -6.78 -19.08 -13.10
C GLN A 22 -6.16 -17.73 -13.48
N GLU A 23 -6.87 -16.63 -13.25
CA GLU A 23 -6.33 -15.29 -13.47
C GLU A 23 -5.16 -14.96 -12.53
N GLU A 24 -5.23 -15.39 -11.26
CA GLU A 24 -4.13 -15.24 -10.32
C GLU A 24 -2.89 -16.01 -10.78
N ALA A 25 -3.03 -17.28 -11.15
CA ALA A 25 -1.91 -18.09 -11.65
C ALA A 25 -1.26 -17.47 -12.89
N LYS A 26 -2.06 -16.95 -13.82
CA LYS A 26 -1.57 -16.26 -15.01
C LYS A 26 -0.82 -14.96 -14.66
N ARG A 27 -1.33 -14.20 -13.69
CA ARG A 27 -0.65 -12.98 -13.21
C ARG A 27 0.69 -13.30 -12.55
N GLU A 28 0.73 -14.37 -11.75
CA GLU A 28 1.96 -14.81 -11.10
C GLU A 28 3.02 -15.23 -12.13
N GLU A 29 2.63 -15.96 -13.17
CA GLU A 29 3.52 -16.30 -14.29
C GLU A 29 4.08 -15.05 -14.99
N ILE A 30 3.22 -14.07 -15.30
CA ILE A 30 3.64 -12.80 -15.91
C ILE A 30 4.60 -12.03 -14.98
N ASN A 31 4.33 -12.00 -13.67
CA ASN A 31 5.17 -11.33 -12.69
C ASN A 31 6.54 -12.00 -12.57
N GLU A 32 6.58 -13.34 -12.55
CA GLU A 32 7.85 -14.08 -12.56
C GLU A 32 8.70 -13.76 -13.78
N GLN A 33 8.11 -13.73 -14.98
CA GLN A 33 8.81 -13.37 -16.21
C GLN A 33 9.37 -11.94 -16.17
N ARG A 34 8.70 -11.01 -15.45
CA ARG A 34 9.08 -9.61 -15.35
C ARG A 34 10.00 -9.29 -14.16
N ARG A 35 10.14 -10.20 -13.21
CA ARG A 35 10.90 -9.99 -11.97
C ARG A 35 12.34 -9.52 -12.22
N SER A 36 12.99 -10.07 -13.24
CA SER A 36 14.34 -9.68 -13.64
C SER A 36 14.42 -8.23 -14.16
N LEU A 37 13.33 -7.69 -14.70
CA LEU A 37 13.25 -6.34 -15.25
C LEU A 37 13.15 -5.26 -14.17
N LYS A 38 12.82 -5.62 -12.92
CA LYS A 38 12.67 -4.71 -11.78
C LYS A 38 11.83 -3.46 -12.11
N ILE A 39 10.70 -3.66 -12.78
CA ILE A 39 9.87 -2.58 -13.34
C ILE A 39 9.31 -1.61 -12.30
N CYS A 40 9.30 -2.00 -11.01
CA CYS A 40 8.87 -1.16 -9.89
C CYS A 40 10.06 -0.56 -9.11
N ALA A 41 11.29 -0.74 -9.57
CA ALA A 41 12.45 -0.09 -8.96
C ALA A 41 12.37 1.43 -9.15
N THR A 42 12.36 2.16 -8.05
CA THR A 42 12.35 3.62 -8.04
C THR A 42 13.64 4.17 -7.40
N LYS A 43 14.05 5.38 -7.80
CA LYS A 43 15.23 6.03 -7.20
C LYS A 43 15.12 6.20 -5.69
N TYR A 44 13.90 6.43 -5.20
CA TYR A 44 13.61 6.68 -3.79
C TYR A 44 12.67 5.61 -3.25
N PRO A 45 12.75 5.25 -1.95
CA PRO A 45 11.85 4.29 -1.33
C PRO A 45 10.39 4.76 -1.41
N ILE A 46 9.47 3.81 -1.33
CA ILE A 46 8.02 4.06 -1.36
C ILE A 46 7.46 3.90 0.05
N LEU A 47 6.76 4.91 0.54
CA LEU A 47 6.01 4.87 1.79
C LEU A 47 4.53 4.62 1.50
N LEU A 48 3.97 3.55 2.04
CA LEU A 48 2.55 3.25 2.01
C LEU A 48 1.87 3.81 3.27
N VAL A 49 0.88 4.69 3.06
CA VAL A 49 0.14 5.35 4.14
C VAL A 49 -1.33 4.97 4.08
N HIS A 50 -1.81 4.26 5.09
CA HIS A 50 -3.19 3.79 5.17
C HIS A 50 -4.18 4.88 5.65
N GLY A 51 -5.48 4.60 5.48
CA GLY A 51 -6.58 5.46 5.95
C GLY A 51 -7.01 5.19 7.39
N VAL A 52 -8.18 5.73 7.76
CA VAL A 52 -8.76 5.64 9.13
C VAL A 52 -9.06 4.19 9.53
N PHE A 53 -8.97 3.90 10.84
CA PHE A 53 -9.30 2.64 11.52
C PHE A 53 -8.41 1.43 11.26
N PHE A 54 -7.41 1.55 10.44
CA PHE A 54 -6.48 0.46 10.23
C PHE A 54 -5.13 0.83 10.86
N ARG A 55 -4.72 0.08 11.85
CA ARG A 55 -3.30 -0.09 12.17
C ARG A 55 -2.82 -1.28 11.35
N ASP A 56 -1.59 -1.25 10.91
CA ASP A 56 -0.94 -2.43 10.37
C ASP A 56 -0.77 -3.47 11.49
N THR A 57 -1.89 -4.04 11.91
CA THR A 57 -1.89 -5.19 12.81
C THR A 57 -1.59 -6.42 11.95
N GLN A 58 -0.79 -7.34 12.45
CA GLN A 58 -0.40 -8.57 11.77
C GLN A 58 -1.59 -9.41 11.24
N PHE A 59 -2.82 -9.08 11.66
CA PHE A 59 -4.04 -9.80 11.31
C PHE A 59 -4.83 -9.19 10.15
N PHE A 60 -4.60 -7.93 9.78
CA PHE A 60 -5.28 -7.27 8.68
C PHE A 60 -4.27 -6.63 7.75
N ASN A 61 -3.99 -7.30 6.65
CA ASN A 61 -3.16 -6.75 5.60
C ASN A 61 -3.96 -5.70 4.81
N TYR A 62 -3.88 -4.44 5.22
CA TYR A 62 -4.58 -3.33 4.59
C TYR A 62 -4.30 -3.21 3.09
N TRP A 63 -3.06 -3.41 2.70
CA TRP A 63 -2.61 -3.27 1.33
C TRP A 63 -2.76 -4.55 0.50
N GLY A 64 -3.22 -5.64 1.11
CA GLY A 64 -3.35 -6.94 0.46
C GLY A 64 -2.02 -7.42 -0.12
N ARG A 65 -2.00 -7.82 -1.36
CA ARG A 65 -0.81 -8.30 -2.06
C ARG A 65 0.04 -7.19 -2.69
N ILE A 66 -0.42 -5.92 -2.70
CA ILE A 66 0.25 -4.82 -3.37
C ILE A 66 1.72 -4.66 -2.94
N PRO A 67 2.08 -4.64 -1.65
CA PRO A 67 3.48 -4.53 -1.23
C PRO A 67 4.34 -5.67 -1.78
N TYR A 68 3.86 -6.90 -1.66
CA TYR A 68 4.56 -8.08 -2.16
C TYR A 68 4.86 -7.99 -3.66
N GLU A 69 3.86 -7.60 -4.45
CA GLU A 69 4.01 -7.44 -5.90
C GLU A 69 5.02 -6.32 -6.26
N LEU A 70 4.98 -5.21 -5.55
CA LEU A 70 5.92 -4.11 -5.74
C LEU A 70 7.35 -4.51 -5.38
N GLU A 71 7.55 -5.18 -4.25
CA GLU A 71 8.86 -5.65 -3.78
C GLU A 71 9.42 -6.73 -4.70
N ALA A 72 8.60 -7.69 -5.13
CA ALA A 72 8.99 -8.72 -6.09
C ALA A 72 9.47 -8.12 -7.42
N ASN A 73 8.95 -6.95 -7.79
CA ASN A 73 9.34 -6.22 -9.00
C ASN A 73 10.37 -5.10 -8.72
N GLY A 74 11.05 -5.12 -7.57
CA GLY A 74 12.23 -4.31 -7.27
C GLY A 74 11.97 -3.02 -6.51
N ALA A 75 10.77 -2.77 -6.00
CA ALA A 75 10.50 -1.62 -5.13
C ALA A 75 11.05 -1.83 -3.71
N THR A 76 11.40 -0.73 -3.05
CA THR A 76 11.70 -0.72 -1.61
C THR A 76 10.55 -0.07 -0.88
N ILE A 77 9.83 -0.85 -0.04
CA ILE A 77 8.58 -0.45 0.59
C ILE A 77 8.76 -0.22 2.08
N PHE A 78 8.12 0.85 2.57
CA PHE A 78 7.96 1.18 3.98
C PHE A 78 6.51 1.47 4.30
N TYR A 79 6.15 1.42 5.59
CA TYR A 79 4.78 1.67 6.07
C TYR A 79 4.75 2.87 7.01
N GLY A 80 3.66 3.64 6.93
CA GLY A 80 3.47 4.86 7.72
C GLY A 80 3.37 4.62 9.22
N ASN A 81 2.74 3.51 9.64
CA ASN A 81 2.59 3.07 11.04
C ASN A 81 2.12 4.19 12.00
N HIS A 82 1.30 5.12 11.53
CA HIS A 82 0.81 6.27 12.29
C HIS A 82 -0.57 6.02 12.89
N HIS A 83 -0.94 6.82 13.89
CA HIS A 83 -2.27 6.81 14.50
C HIS A 83 -3.31 7.46 13.57
N SER A 84 -3.88 6.69 12.64
CA SER A 84 -4.82 7.21 11.63
C SER A 84 -6.18 7.66 12.19
N ALA A 85 -6.52 7.29 13.43
CA ALA A 85 -7.75 7.74 14.11
C ALA A 85 -7.59 9.11 14.80
N SER A 86 -6.36 9.64 14.86
CA SER A 86 -6.05 10.95 15.43
C SER A 86 -6.47 12.09 14.47
N SER A 87 -6.32 13.34 14.93
CA SER A 87 -6.51 14.49 14.05
C SER A 87 -5.54 14.46 12.87
N VAL A 88 -5.86 15.15 11.78
CA VAL A 88 -4.96 15.26 10.63
C VAL A 88 -3.60 15.84 11.02
N ALA A 89 -3.60 16.82 11.92
CA ALA A 89 -2.36 17.46 12.39
C ALA A 89 -1.46 16.50 13.17
N ASP A 90 -2.05 15.73 14.09
CA ASP A 90 -1.29 14.75 14.91
C ASP A 90 -0.78 13.59 14.05
N SER A 91 -1.65 13.01 13.21
CA SER A 91 -1.25 11.96 12.26
C SER A 91 -0.13 12.43 11.32
N ALA A 92 -0.21 13.67 10.85
CA ALA A 92 0.81 14.27 9.98
C ALA A 92 2.14 14.48 10.72
N ALA A 93 2.10 14.82 12.01
CA ALA A 93 3.31 14.95 12.82
C ALA A 93 4.04 13.61 12.99
N GLU A 94 3.29 12.54 13.27
CA GLU A 94 3.82 11.17 13.34
C GLU A 94 4.41 10.73 11.98
N LEU A 95 3.69 10.98 10.88
CA LEU A 95 4.18 10.67 9.53
C LEU A 95 5.46 11.43 9.19
N LYS A 96 5.58 12.70 9.59
CA LYS A 96 6.81 13.47 9.42
C LYS A 96 7.99 12.78 10.11
N LEU A 97 7.83 12.34 11.36
CA LEU A 97 8.88 11.64 12.09
C LEU A 97 9.25 10.32 11.39
N ARG A 98 8.24 9.55 10.97
CA ARG A 98 8.46 8.28 10.25
C ARG A 98 9.21 8.48 8.93
N ILE A 99 8.88 9.51 8.18
CA ILE A 99 9.59 9.85 6.94
C ILE A 99 11.05 10.18 7.21
N LEU A 100 11.34 10.99 8.23
CA LEU A 100 12.72 11.35 8.58
C LEU A 100 13.53 10.14 9.05
N GLU A 101 12.91 9.23 9.80
CA GLU A 101 13.49 7.96 10.22
C GLU A 101 13.88 7.10 9.00
N ILE A 102 12.94 6.87 8.07
CA ILE A 102 13.19 6.09 6.84
C ILE A 102 14.33 6.70 6.01
N LEU A 103 14.34 8.03 5.86
CA LEU A 103 15.41 8.71 5.12
C LEU A 103 16.77 8.54 5.80
N SER A 104 16.79 8.55 7.13
CA SER A 104 18.02 8.29 7.91
C SER A 104 18.49 6.83 7.79
N GLU A 105 17.56 5.87 7.84
CA GLU A 105 17.86 4.44 7.71
C GLU A 105 18.39 4.07 6.32
N THR A 106 17.80 4.67 5.28
CA THR A 106 18.10 4.33 3.89
C THR A 106 19.20 5.18 3.26
N GLY A 107 19.54 6.31 3.86
CA GLY A 107 20.40 7.31 3.25
C GLY A 107 19.79 8.02 2.04
N ALA A 108 18.50 7.82 1.77
CA ALA A 108 17.83 8.44 0.64
C ALA A 108 17.55 9.93 0.89
N GLU A 109 17.69 10.75 -0.14
CA GLU A 109 17.39 12.19 -0.05
C GLU A 109 15.90 12.47 0.06
N LYS A 110 15.07 11.65 -0.59
CA LYS A 110 13.61 11.83 -0.72
C LYS A 110 12.88 10.50 -0.61
N ILE A 111 11.55 10.59 -0.50
CA ILE A 111 10.64 9.45 -0.44
C ILE A 111 9.49 9.63 -1.44
N ASN A 112 9.02 8.55 -2.04
CA ASN A 112 7.74 8.51 -2.76
C ASN A 112 6.64 8.08 -1.80
N ILE A 113 5.46 8.68 -1.86
CA ILE A 113 4.35 8.36 -0.98
C ILE A 113 3.16 7.88 -1.81
N ILE A 114 2.59 6.75 -1.42
CA ILE A 114 1.29 6.27 -1.89
C ILE A 114 0.37 6.24 -0.66
N ALA A 115 -0.64 7.10 -0.67
CA ALA A 115 -1.53 7.29 0.47
C ALA A 115 -2.98 7.00 0.09
N HIS A 116 -3.70 6.26 0.94
CA HIS A 116 -5.11 5.96 0.75
C HIS A 116 -5.98 6.73 1.73
N SER A 117 -7.13 7.23 1.24
CA SER A 117 -8.16 7.88 2.05
C SER A 117 -7.62 9.03 2.90
N LYS A 118 -7.91 9.05 4.23
CA LYS A 118 -7.41 10.06 5.18
C LYS A 118 -5.87 10.19 5.17
N GLY A 119 -5.14 9.10 4.92
CA GLY A 119 -3.67 9.15 4.82
C GLY A 119 -3.19 10.16 3.78
N GLY A 120 -3.96 10.37 2.70
CA GLY A 120 -3.70 11.40 1.71
C GLY A 120 -3.81 12.82 2.28
N LEU A 121 -4.79 13.07 3.17
CA LEU A 121 -4.94 14.37 3.87
C LEU A 121 -3.79 14.60 4.85
N ASP A 122 -3.43 13.56 5.60
CA ASP A 122 -2.34 13.61 6.59
C ASP A 122 -1.00 13.91 5.89
N CYS A 123 -0.71 13.25 4.77
CA CYS A 123 0.49 13.51 3.97
C CYS A 123 0.50 14.93 3.37
N ARG A 124 -0.62 15.40 2.82
CA ARG A 124 -0.73 16.78 2.30
C ARG A 124 -0.51 17.82 3.38
N TYR A 125 -1.04 17.59 4.59
CA TYR A 125 -0.79 18.46 5.73
C TYR A 125 0.70 18.44 6.13
N ALA A 126 1.32 17.28 6.23
CA ALA A 126 2.75 17.15 6.52
C ALA A 126 3.61 17.93 5.53
N ILE A 127 3.32 17.80 4.22
CA ILE A 127 4.04 18.52 3.15
C ILE A 127 3.83 20.03 3.25
N SER A 128 2.58 20.48 3.39
CA SER A 128 2.24 21.91 3.25
C SER A 128 2.41 22.72 4.53
N LYS A 129 2.27 22.07 5.70
CA LYS A 129 2.27 22.76 7.01
C LYS A 129 3.45 22.42 7.90
N LEU A 130 4.02 21.20 7.75
CA LEU A 130 5.12 20.75 8.60
C LEU A 130 6.48 20.81 7.92
N GLY A 131 6.56 21.34 6.71
CA GLY A 131 7.81 21.69 6.03
C GLY A 131 8.64 20.50 5.54
N ILE A 132 8.01 19.35 5.21
CA ILE A 132 8.75 18.19 4.68
C ILE A 132 8.70 18.07 3.15
N GLY A 133 8.19 19.08 2.46
CA GLY A 133 8.02 19.04 0.99
C GLY A 133 9.31 18.73 0.24
N ASP A 134 10.44 19.26 0.69
CA ASP A 134 11.76 19.01 0.09
C ASP A 134 12.22 17.56 0.22
N ARG A 135 11.64 16.79 1.14
CA ARG A 135 11.93 15.38 1.40
C ARG A 135 10.97 14.42 0.66
N VAL A 136 9.97 14.95 -0.01
CA VAL A 136 9.00 14.15 -0.78
C VAL A 136 9.25 14.33 -2.27
N ALA A 137 9.47 13.22 -2.97
CA ALA A 137 9.66 13.21 -4.41
C ALA A 137 8.32 13.19 -5.15
N SER A 138 7.37 12.40 -4.64
CA SER A 138 6.02 12.31 -5.19
C SER A 138 5.00 11.94 -4.10
N LEU A 139 3.75 12.39 -4.29
CA LEU A 139 2.60 11.98 -3.50
C LEU A 139 1.48 11.52 -4.44
N THR A 140 1.13 10.24 -4.35
CA THR A 140 -0.03 9.66 -5.02
C THR A 140 -1.11 9.40 -3.98
N THR A 141 -2.32 9.92 -4.19
CA THR A 141 -3.48 9.69 -3.33
C THR A 141 -4.49 8.81 -4.02
N ILE A 142 -5.04 7.83 -3.28
CA ILE A 142 -6.05 6.87 -3.73
C ILE A 142 -7.29 7.09 -2.86
N ASN A 143 -8.47 7.21 -3.48
CA ASN A 143 -9.77 7.35 -2.80
C ASN A 143 -10.60 6.10 -3.01
#